data_ac237d59ea7dfb1ecdb149ecd4909f66
#
_entry.id   ac237d59ea7dfb1ecdb149ecd4909f66
#
_cell.length_a   1.000
_cell.length_b   1.000
_cell.length_c   1.000
_cell.angle_alpha   90.00
_cell.angle_beta   90.00
_cell.angle_gamma   90.00
#
_symmetry.space_group_name_H-M   'P 1'
#
loop_
_entity.id
_entity.type
_entity.pdbx_description
1 polymer ?
#
loop_
_entity_poly.entity_id
_entity_poly.type
_entity_poly.pdbx_seq_one_letter_code
_entity_poly.pdbx_strand_id
1 'polypeptide(L)'
;MSTFDDLKDCPSWPEDFAQRYRQAGYWRDETFGDLLRSAAQAFAEREALTEGEQHLSYRQLDLRVDQLAAGLYRLGLRAGDNVVLQLPNSAAFVEVCFALYRLGVRPIFALPAHRHLEIGRFCEFARARAYFCADRDASFDYLSLIHI
;
A
#
# COMPACT_ATOMS: atom_id res chain seq x y z
N MET A 1 -7.42 3.69 19.86
CA MET A 1 -6.48 2.79 20.58
C MET A 1 -5.35 2.49 19.64
N SER A 2 -4.12 2.80 20.04
CA SER A 2 -2.94 2.71 19.19
C SER A 2 -2.65 1.25 18.82
N THR A 3 -2.59 0.96 17.53
CA THR A 3 -2.28 -0.35 16.94
C THR A 3 -0.80 -0.72 16.98
N PHE A 4 0.02 -0.02 17.79
CA PHE A 4 1.45 -0.29 17.94
C PHE A 4 1.76 -1.44 18.93
N ASP A 5 0.75 -2.05 19.52
CA ASP A 5 0.93 -3.18 20.45
C ASP A 5 1.52 -4.43 19.74
N ASP A 6 1.32 -4.53 18.42
CA ASP A 6 1.86 -5.61 17.59
C ASP A 6 3.38 -5.53 17.36
N LEU A 7 4.01 -4.39 17.71
CA LEU A 7 5.45 -4.15 17.51
C LEU A 7 6.27 -4.24 18.80
N LYS A 8 5.64 -4.55 19.93
CA LYS A 8 6.34 -4.61 21.23
C LYS A 8 7.47 -5.65 21.30
N ASP A 9 7.41 -6.67 20.45
CA ASP A 9 8.43 -7.70 20.34
C ASP A 9 9.50 -7.38 19.27
N CYS A 10 9.34 -6.25 18.55
CA CYS A 10 10.35 -5.79 17.60
C CYS A 10 11.42 -4.99 18.33
N PRO A 11 12.72 -5.29 18.11
CA PRO A 11 13.79 -4.49 18.72
C PRO A 11 13.72 -3.05 18.18
N SER A 12 13.70 -2.09 19.08
CA SER A 12 13.79 -0.68 18.71
C SER A 12 15.22 -0.31 18.33
N TRP A 13 15.38 0.72 17.51
CA TRP A 13 16.69 1.31 17.27
C TRP A 13 17.24 1.92 18.56
N PRO A 14 18.57 1.81 18.83
CA PRO A 14 19.21 2.56 19.90
C PRO A 14 18.88 4.05 19.78
N GLU A 15 18.54 4.69 20.89
CA GLU A 15 18.03 6.06 20.89
C GLU A 15 19.04 7.08 20.31
N ASP A 16 20.32 6.88 20.58
CA ASP A 16 21.41 7.72 20.06
C ASP A 16 21.51 7.65 18.51
N PHE A 17 21.28 6.46 17.91
CA PHE A 17 21.21 6.30 16.46
C PHE A 17 19.93 6.96 15.89
N ALA A 18 18.80 6.74 16.52
CA ALA A 18 17.54 7.33 16.10
C ALA A 18 17.60 8.86 16.11
N GLN A 19 18.15 9.44 17.18
CA GLN A 19 18.33 10.89 17.30
C GLN A 19 19.28 11.44 16.23
N ARG A 20 20.40 10.77 15.98
CA ARG A 20 21.36 11.15 14.93
C ARG A 20 20.73 11.14 13.55
N TYR A 21 19.93 10.12 13.23
CA TYR A 21 19.26 10.01 11.91
C TYR A 21 18.16 11.07 11.72
N ARG A 22 17.42 11.42 12.77
CA ARG A 22 16.47 12.53 12.73
C ARG A 22 17.18 13.88 12.56
N GLN A 23 18.26 14.12 13.32
CA GLN A 23 19.05 15.36 13.21
C GLN A 23 19.71 15.53 11.82
N ALA A 24 20.15 14.41 11.22
CA ALA A 24 20.73 14.41 9.88
C ALA A 24 19.67 14.50 8.76
N GLY A 25 18.37 14.47 9.09
CA GLY A 25 17.29 14.53 8.13
C GLY A 25 17.07 13.23 7.36
N TYR A 26 17.68 12.11 7.78
CA TYR A 26 17.46 10.81 7.15
C TYR A 26 16.11 10.23 7.54
N TRP A 27 15.69 10.43 8.77
CA TRP A 27 14.36 10.10 9.24
C TRP A 27 13.52 11.35 9.33
N ARG A 28 12.51 11.41 8.48
CA ARG A 28 11.50 12.44 8.48
C ARG A 28 10.18 11.81 8.91
N ASP A 29 9.38 12.54 9.66
CA ASP A 29 8.06 12.08 10.08
C ASP A 29 7.06 12.22 8.91
N GLU A 30 7.41 11.61 7.76
CA GLU A 30 6.61 11.60 6.55
C GLU A 30 6.13 10.18 6.27
N THR A 31 4.85 10.04 5.90
CA THR A 31 4.29 8.80 5.40
C THR A 31 4.43 8.69 3.89
N PHE A 32 4.28 7.49 3.32
CA PHE A 32 4.22 7.31 1.87
C PHE A 32 3.03 8.08 1.25
N GLY A 33 1.92 8.25 2.00
CA GLY A 33 0.80 9.09 1.58
C GLY A 33 1.19 10.56 1.44
N ASP A 34 1.98 11.08 2.39
CA ASP A 34 2.51 12.46 2.35
C ASP A 34 3.51 12.64 1.21
N LEU A 35 4.33 11.63 0.93
CA LEU A 35 5.30 11.66 -0.17
C LEU A 35 4.63 11.93 -1.52
N LEU A 36 3.58 11.19 -1.85
CA LEU A 36 2.84 11.39 -3.11
C LEU A 36 2.19 12.79 -3.14
N ARG A 37 1.59 13.22 -2.04
CA ARG A 37 0.94 14.54 -1.96
C ARG A 37 1.94 15.68 -2.15
N SER A 38 3.10 15.59 -1.52
CA SER A 38 4.19 16.56 -1.67
C SER A 38 4.72 16.58 -3.11
N ALA A 39 4.88 15.40 -3.73
CA ALA A 39 5.28 15.31 -5.12
C ALA A 39 4.22 15.91 -6.07
N ALA A 40 2.93 15.70 -5.82
CA ALA A 40 1.84 16.28 -6.59
C ALA A 40 1.77 17.81 -6.46
N GLN A 41 2.14 18.36 -5.31
CA GLN A 41 2.24 19.80 -5.12
C GLN A 41 3.46 20.42 -5.85
N ALA A 42 4.62 19.75 -5.75
CA ALA A 42 5.86 20.25 -6.31
C ALA A 42 5.97 20.04 -7.84
N PHE A 43 5.40 18.96 -8.36
CA PHE A 43 5.59 18.50 -9.73
C PHE A 43 4.27 18.13 -10.43
N ALA A 44 3.21 18.87 -10.17
CA ALA A 44 1.84 18.58 -10.54
C ALA A 44 1.65 18.04 -11.97
N GLU A 45 2.25 18.70 -12.94
CA GLU A 45 2.09 18.38 -14.37
C GLU A 45 3.15 17.42 -14.92
N ARG A 46 4.15 17.04 -14.10
CA ARG A 46 5.13 16.04 -14.52
C ARG A 46 4.50 14.66 -14.53
N GLU A 47 4.94 13.85 -15.48
CA GLU A 47 4.56 12.44 -15.56
C GLU A 47 5.05 11.69 -14.32
N ALA A 48 4.13 10.98 -13.68
CA ALA A 48 4.38 10.16 -12.49
C ALA A 48 4.33 8.67 -12.82
N LEU A 49 3.52 8.27 -13.80
CA LEU A 49 3.26 6.87 -14.12
C LEU A 49 2.88 6.72 -15.60
N THR A 50 3.48 5.71 -16.24
CA THR A 50 3.16 5.31 -17.60
C THR A 50 2.86 3.82 -17.65
N GLU A 51 1.75 3.45 -18.27
CA GLU A 51 1.36 2.07 -18.57
C GLU A 51 0.79 2.01 -20.00
N GLY A 52 1.58 1.44 -20.93
CA GLY A 52 1.24 1.48 -22.35
C GLY A 52 1.04 2.91 -22.85
N GLU A 53 -0.13 3.21 -23.41
CA GLU A 53 -0.51 4.56 -23.87
C GLU A 53 -1.08 5.45 -22.75
N GLN A 54 -1.24 4.92 -21.54
CA GLN A 54 -1.76 5.69 -20.43
C GLN A 54 -0.64 6.41 -19.71
N HIS A 55 -0.75 7.74 -19.62
CA HIS A 55 0.17 8.59 -18.89
C HIS A 55 -0.59 9.33 -17.78
N LEU A 56 -0.08 9.28 -16.56
CA LEU A 56 -0.65 9.99 -15.44
C LEU A 56 0.37 10.98 -14.89
N SER A 57 -0.04 12.24 -14.75
CA SER A 57 0.73 13.23 -14.00
C SER A 57 0.63 12.96 -12.49
N TYR A 58 1.55 13.54 -11.70
CA TYR A 58 1.50 13.47 -10.23
C TYR A 58 0.16 13.98 -9.69
N ARG A 59 -0.40 15.05 -10.23
CA ARG A 59 -1.71 15.57 -9.85
C ARG A 59 -2.83 14.56 -10.12
N GLN A 60 -2.82 13.94 -11.29
CA GLN A 60 -3.83 12.96 -11.67
C GLN A 60 -3.75 11.71 -10.80
N LEU A 61 -2.54 11.22 -10.53
CA LEU A 61 -2.31 10.08 -9.65
C LEU A 61 -2.77 10.38 -8.22
N ASP A 62 -2.41 11.55 -7.66
CA ASP A 62 -2.83 11.96 -6.31
C ASP A 62 -4.35 12.02 -6.18
N LEU A 63 -5.05 12.59 -7.18
CA LEU A 63 -6.51 12.65 -7.22
C LEU A 63 -7.16 11.26 -7.26
N ARG A 64 -6.65 10.35 -8.10
CA ARG A 64 -7.14 8.98 -8.19
C ARG A 64 -6.93 8.23 -6.88
N VAL A 65 -5.78 8.41 -6.27
CA VAL A 65 -5.45 7.83 -4.95
C VAL A 65 -6.41 8.34 -3.87
N ASP A 66 -6.74 9.66 -3.85
CA ASP A 66 -7.73 10.20 -2.91
C ASP A 66 -9.12 9.61 -3.09
N GLN A 67 -9.57 9.48 -4.35
CA GLN A 67 -10.88 8.90 -4.67
C GLN A 67 -10.95 7.42 -4.23
N LEU A 68 -9.89 6.67 -4.53
CA LEU A 68 -9.80 5.26 -4.16
C LEU A 68 -9.73 5.10 -2.63
N ALA A 69 -8.91 5.88 -1.94
CA ALA A 69 -8.82 5.87 -0.48
C ALA A 69 -10.19 6.16 0.17
N ALA A 70 -10.92 7.16 -0.34
CA ALA A 70 -12.28 7.45 0.14
C ALA A 70 -13.25 6.28 -0.09
N GLY A 71 -13.12 5.58 -1.23
CA GLY A 71 -13.88 4.36 -1.52
C GLY A 71 -13.58 3.24 -0.54
N LEU A 72 -12.29 2.95 -0.32
CA LEU A 72 -11.83 1.92 0.60
C LEU A 72 -12.24 2.22 2.05
N TYR A 73 -12.20 3.49 2.46
CA TYR A 73 -12.69 3.90 3.77
C TYR A 73 -14.20 3.63 3.94
N ARG A 74 -15.01 3.90 2.90
CA ARG A 74 -16.45 3.57 2.92
C ARG A 74 -16.72 2.06 2.99
N LEU A 75 -15.85 1.24 2.38
CA LEU A 75 -15.89 -0.23 2.50
C LEU A 75 -15.43 -0.76 3.86
N GLY A 76 -14.99 0.10 4.76
CA GLY A 76 -14.69 -0.26 6.15
C GLY A 76 -13.22 -0.43 6.49
N LEU A 77 -12.27 -0.16 5.58
CA LEU A 77 -10.85 -0.18 5.91
C LEU A 77 -10.47 1.01 6.80
N ARG A 78 -9.61 0.75 7.77
CA ARG A 78 -9.16 1.74 8.78
C ARG A 78 -7.64 1.66 8.96
N ALA A 79 -7.07 2.73 9.49
CA ALA A 79 -5.66 2.75 9.87
C ALA A 79 -5.32 1.58 10.79
N GLY A 80 -4.20 0.91 10.50
CA GLY A 80 -3.76 -0.27 11.22
C GLY A 80 -4.30 -1.60 10.71
N ASP A 81 -5.29 -1.61 9.80
CA ASP A 81 -5.71 -2.84 9.12
C ASP A 81 -4.57 -3.39 8.26
N ASN A 82 -4.51 -4.72 8.14
CA ASN A 82 -3.64 -5.41 7.20
C ASN A 82 -4.45 -5.84 5.96
N VAL A 83 -3.82 -5.73 4.80
CA VAL A 83 -4.43 -6.09 3.52
C VAL A 83 -3.42 -6.87 2.70
N VAL A 84 -3.81 -8.02 2.18
CA VAL A 84 -2.99 -8.74 1.18
C VAL A 84 -3.22 -8.11 -0.18
N LEU A 85 -2.14 -7.72 -0.85
CA LEU A 85 -2.16 -7.06 -2.16
C LEU A 85 -1.41 -7.93 -3.17
N GLN A 86 -2.14 -8.53 -4.11
CA GLN A 86 -1.63 -9.38 -5.17
C GLN A 86 -2.11 -8.86 -6.53
N LEU A 87 -1.41 -7.90 -7.07
CA LEU A 87 -1.67 -7.34 -8.37
C LEU A 87 -0.41 -7.43 -9.26
N PRO A 88 -0.55 -7.52 -10.57
CA PRO A 88 0.57 -7.35 -11.48
C PRO A 88 1.13 -5.93 -11.42
N ASN A 89 2.31 -5.71 -11.99
CA ASN A 89 2.89 -4.38 -12.13
C ASN A 89 2.04 -3.56 -13.10
N SER A 90 1.18 -2.70 -12.55
CA SER A 90 0.19 -1.92 -13.29
C SER A 90 -0.06 -0.57 -12.60
N ALA A 91 -0.71 0.35 -13.29
CA ALA A 91 -1.18 1.59 -12.69
C ALA A 91 -2.09 1.33 -11.49
N ALA A 92 -2.97 0.35 -11.59
CA ALA A 92 -3.87 -0.06 -10.51
C ALA A 92 -3.10 -0.51 -9.25
N PHE A 93 -1.98 -1.24 -9.39
CA PHE A 93 -1.13 -1.59 -8.26
C PHE A 93 -0.64 -0.35 -7.53
N VAL A 94 -0.12 0.63 -8.25
CA VAL A 94 0.40 1.88 -7.69
C VAL A 94 -0.71 2.67 -6.99
N GLU A 95 -1.86 2.83 -7.67
CA GLU A 95 -3.02 3.55 -7.13
C GLU A 95 -3.53 2.92 -5.83
N VAL A 96 -3.70 1.58 -5.80
CA VAL A 96 -4.14 0.85 -4.60
C VAL A 96 -3.11 0.96 -3.48
N CYS A 97 -1.83 0.79 -3.79
CA CYS A 97 -0.75 0.87 -2.82
C CYS A 97 -0.74 2.24 -2.10
N PHE A 98 -0.77 3.33 -2.86
CA PHE A 98 -0.78 4.68 -2.28
C PHE A 98 -2.11 5.02 -1.58
N ALA A 99 -3.24 4.47 -2.04
CA ALA A 99 -4.51 4.63 -1.34
C ALA A 99 -4.52 3.94 0.03
N LEU A 100 -3.92 2.75 0.13
CA LEU A 100 -3.73 2.05 1.40
C LEU A 100 -2.81 2.83 2.33
N TYR A 101 -1.67 3.31 1.85
CA TYR A 101 -0.76 4.16 2.64
C TYR A 101 -1.44 5.43 3.15
N ARG A 102 -2.27 6.07 2.32
CA ARG A 102 -3.04 7.27 2.70
C ARG A 102 -4.03 7.03 3.82
N LEU A 103 -4.58 5.82 3.90
CA LEU A 103 -5.46 5.38 4.98
C LEU A 103 -4.70 4.89 6.22
N GLY A 104 -3.39 4.75 6.17
CA GLY A 104 -2.61 4.09 7.21
C GLY A 104 -2.84 2.58 7.30
N VAL A 105 -3.29 1.98 6.21
CA VAL A 105 -3.45 0.53 6.04
C VAL A 105 -2.13 -0.08 5.63
N ARG A 106 -1.81 -1.26 6.14
CA ARG A 106 -0.55 -1.98 5.90
C ARG A 106 -0.71 -3.01 4.77
N PRO A 107 -0.19 -2.77 3.56
CA PRO A 107 -0.21 -3.77 2.50
C PRO A 107 0.83 -4.86 2.76
N ILE A 108 0.42 -6.10 2.60
CA ILE A 108 1.26 -7.29 2.55
C ILE A 108 1.35 -7.69 1.09
N PHE A 109 2.52 -7.48 0.51
CA PHE A 109 2.73 -7.73 -0.91
C PHE A 109 2.87 -9.22 -1.20
N ALA A 110 2.00 -9.72 -2.06
CA ALA A 110 2.05 -11.06 -2.58
C ALA A 110 2.43 -11.05 -4.07
N LEU A 111 3.33 -11.94 -4.45
CA LEU A 111 3.72 -12.08 -5.85
C LEU A 111 2.59 -12.67 -6.69
N PRO A 112 2.45 -12.31 -7.97
CA PRO A 112 1.48 -12.94 -8.87
C PRO A 112 1.61 -14.47 -8.97
N ALA A 113 2.79 -15.02 -8.66
CA ALA A 113 3.04 -16.47 -8.65
C ALA A 113 2.48 -17.21 -7.41
N HIS A 114 2.16 -16.53 -6.33
CA HIS A 114 1.59 -17.15 -5.13
C HIS A 114 0.20 -17.71 -5.42
N ARG A 115 -0.14 -18.82 -4.74
CA ARG A 115 -1.40 -19.54 -4.92
C ARG A 115 -2.11 -19.74 -3.58
N HIS A 116 -3.07 -20.63 -3.51
CA HIS A 116 -3.93 -20.86 -2.35
C HIS A 116 -3.17 -21.00 -1.03
N LEU A 117 -2.08 -21.77 -1.03
CA LEU A 117 -1.33 -22.04 0.20
C LEU A 117 -0.67 -20.81 0.77
N GLU A 118 0.03 -20.04 -0.07
CA GLU A 118 0.74 -18.85 0.37
C GLU A 118 -0.24 -17.74 0.72
N ILE A 119 -1.23 -17.48 -0.14
CA ILE A 119 -2.23 -16.41 0.09
C ILE A 119 -3.04 -16.71 1.35
N GLY A 120 -3.50 -17.95 1.54
CA GLY A 120 -4.20 -18.34 2.76
C GLY A 120 -3.37 -18.07 4.02
N ARG A 121 -2.09 -18.47 4.01
CA ARG A 121 -1.17 -18.21 5.12
C ARG A 121 -0.92 -16.71 5.36
N PHE A 122 -0.77 -15.91 4.30
CA PHE A 122 -0.60 -14.46 4.45
C PHE A 122 -1.85 -13.83 5.09
N CYS A 123 -3.03 -14.21 4.62
CA CYS A 123 -4.29 -13.72 5.17
C CYS A 123 -4.47 -14.10 6.64
N GLU A 124 -4.20 -15.36 6.99
CA GLU A 124 -4.32 -15.86 8.35
C GLU A 124 -3.29 -15.23 9.29
N PHE A 125 -2.00 -15.32 8.94
CA PHE A 125 -0.91 -14.82 9.78
C PHE A 125 -1.00 -13.33 10.03
N ALA A 126 -1.31 -12.56 8.99
CA ALA A 126 -1.45 -11.11 9.09
C ALA A 126 -2.82 -10.66 9.58
N ARG A 127 -3.77 -11.58 9.81
CA ARG A 127 -5.17 -11.24 10.11
C ARG A 127 -5.69 -10.21 9.12
N ALA A 128 -5.51 -10.48 7.83
CA ALA A 128 -5.84 -9.54 6.78
C ALA A 128 -7.33 -9.19 6.77
N ARG A 129 -7.64 -7.90 6.71
CA ARG A 129 -9.01 -7.39 6.64
C ARG A 129 -9.60 -7.50 5.24
N ALA A 130 -8.74 -7.49 4.23
CA ALA A 130 -9.12 -7.60 2.83
C ALA A 130 -7.99 -8.22 2.01
N TYR A 131 -8.36 -8.75 0.85
CA TYR A 131 -7.45 -9.23 -0.18
C TYR A 131 -7.79 -8.52 -1.50
N PHE A 132 -6.78 -7.91 -2.10
CA PHE A 132 -6.86 -7.25 -3.40
C PHE A 132 -6.12 -8.09 -4.43
N CYS A 133 -6.82 -8.50 -5.47
CA CYS A 133 -6.24 -9.24 -6.58
C CYS A 133 -6.81 -8.73 -7.91
N ALA A 134 -6.14 -9.07 -9.01
CA ALA A 134 -6.75 -9.01 -10.33
C ALA A 134 -7.87 -10.07 -10.41
N ASP A 135 -8.81 -9.91 -11.34
CA ASP A 135 -9.72 -10.99 -11.72
C ASP A 135 -8.96 -12.10 -12.43
N ARG A 136 -8.19 -11.72 -13.45
CA ARG A 136 -7.31 -12.59 -14.24
C ARG A 136 -6.02 -11.86 -14.60
N ASP A 137 -4.94 -12.63 -14.63
CA ASP A 137 -3.68 -12.23 -15.23
C ASP A 137 -3.06 -13.44 -15.93
N ALA A 138 -2.62 -13.27 -17.17
CA ALA A 138 -2.19 -14.34 -18.04
C ALA A 138 -3.28 -15.45 -18.15
N SER A 139 -2.99 -16.66 -17.69
CA SER A 139 -3.92 -17.80 -17.72
C SER A 139 -4.53 -18.12 -16.36
N PHE A 140 -4.25 -17.34 -15.31
CA PHE A 140 -4.68 -17.65 -13.95
C PHE A 140 -5.88 -16.81 -13.52
N ASP A 141 -6.87 -17.46 -12.93
CA ASP A 141 -8.05 -16.86 -12.31
C ASP A 141 -7.79 -16.64 -10.81
N TYR A 142 -7.47 -15.39 -10.44
CA TYR A 142 -7.19 -15.04 -9.05
C TYR A 142 -8.44 -15.01 -8.16
N LEU A 143 -9.62 -14.86 -8.74
CA LEU A 143 -10.87 -14.93 -7.98
C LEU A 143 -11.10 -16.32 -7.38
N SER A 144 -10.51 -17.37 -7.96
CA SER A 144 -10.52 -18.71 -7.39
C SER A 144 -9.86 -18.79 -6.01
N LEU A 145 -9.00 -17.82 -5.64
CA LEU A 145 -8.33 -17.74 -4.34
C LEU A 145 -9.23 -17.17 -3.23
N ILE A 146 -10.38 -16.58 -3.57
CA ILE A 146 -11.26 -15.89 -2.60
C ILE A 146 -12.03 -16.89 -1.72
N HIS A 147 -12.11 -18.15 -2.11
CA HIS A 147 -12.80 -19.21 -1.37
C HIS A 147 -11.89 -19.97 -0.38
N ILE A 148 -10.86 -19.33 0.11
CA ILE A 148 -9.93 -19.88 1.11
C ILE A 148 -10.53 -19.77 2.51
#